data_dfa1786e223aceb58f3d3c7cd42459a6
#
_entry.id   dfa1786e223aceb58f3d3c7cd42459a6
#
_cell.length_a   1.000
_cell.length_b   1.000
_cell.length_c   1.000
_cell.angle_alpha   90.00
_cell.angle_beta   90.00
_cell.angle_gamma   90.00
#
_symmetry.space_group_name_H-M   'P 1'
#
loop_
_entity.id
_entity.type
_entity.pdbx_description
1 polymer ?
#
loop_
_entity_poly.entity_id
_entity_poly.type
_entity_poly.pdbx_seq_one_letter_code
_entity_poly.pdbx_strand_id
1 'polypeptide(L)'
;MSTGLLTPEQRTKAVEAARTSGQPLRTVLDRLGLVSQRAWAKGAGAATGLTVIEAADFPQTLPSDPRLSSDYMRRNGMAIVSLDGAAPRIAIADPTDMSIRQAVSIAFGNHVNYVVATERDIEAALSRSDASSDASNDSVVALDVGGGDFDTDRLLEMANNAPTVRYLDWLFSKAVESGATDIHVEMLETAPRVRLRIDGVLVETQTIERHLYDGVVSRLKILADMDISERRLPQDGSIRQKTAGRTVDIRVASAPTVHGEVMVLRLLDSSTARARLDQLDLTPAAHKRLTAALRQPNGLILMTGPTGSGKTTTLHAGLAEINQVGRKIITIENPVEIQNPGLIQMEVKPDLGWTFASALRSVLRHDPDVLMVGEIRDGETAELAVRAALTGHLVLSTLHTNRAHEAVMRLGDMGVPDFLISSVLRLAGAQRLVRLLCEDCAVPADVASKPQLRPLIEAFATAVPEAGPPESWPLRTARGCEACANSGFAGRRAVFEFVDPSSGLTRPERTMGAEGIALFAAGKTTLKELTSVFGSGDFWT
;
A
#
# COMPACT_ATOMS: atom_id res chain seq x y z
N MET A 1 37.75 15.15 -27.23
CA MET A 1 36.32 15.52 -27.15
C MET A 1 36.14 17.01 -27.48
N SER A 2 36.24 17.36 -28.75
CA SER A 2 36.03 18.72 -29.26
C SER A 2 35.13 18.68 -30.49
N THR A 3 34.05 17.93 -30.38
CA THR A 3 32.96 17.97 -31.35
C THR A 3 31.93 18.95 -30.77
N GLY A 4 31.63 20.06 -31.44
CA GLY A 4 30.81 21.18 -31.02
C GLY A 4 29.35 20.88 -30.60
N LEU A 5 29.11 19.75 -29.96
CA LEU A 5 27.83 19.25 -29.52
C LEU A 5 27.38 19.82 -28.16
N LEU A 6 28.30 20.38 -27.36
CA LEU A 6 28.02 20.89 -26.02
C LEU A 6 28.70 22.24 -25.81
N THR A 7 28.01 23.16 -25.14
CA THR A 7 28.66 24.37 -24.64
C THR A 7 29.63 24.05 -23.49
N PRO A 8 30.66 24.88 -23.22
CA PRO A 8 31.58 24.64 -22.09
C PRO A 8 30.86 24.44 -20.75
N GLU A 9 29.79 25.18 -20.52
CA GLU A 9 28.99 25.11 -19.30
C GLU A 9 28.18 23.80 -19.18
N GLN A 10 27.57 23.35 -20.27
CA GLN A 10 26.85 22.10 -20.35
C GLN A 10 27.80 20.88 -20.11
N ARG A 11 29.01 20.99 -20.68
CA ARG A 11 30.04 19.98 -20.50
C ARG A 11 30.47 19.86 -19.04
N THR A 12 30.72 20.99 -18.37
CA THR A 12 31.14 20.99 -16.95
C THR A 12 30.06 20.39 -16.09
N LYS A 13 28.80 20.76 -16.25
CA LYS A 13 27.66 20.22 -15.51
C LYS A 13 27.46 18.70 -15.73
N ALA A 14 27.59 18.25 -16.97
CA ALA A 14 27.45 16.83 -17.29
C ALA A 14 28.59 15.96 -16.70
N VAL A 15 29.84 16.45 -16.75
CA VAL A 15 30.99 15.76 -16.16
C VAL A 15 30.87 15.70 -14.63
N GLU A 16 30.44 16.77 -13.99
CA GLU A 16 30.24 16.84 -12.55
C GLU A 16 29.10 15.90 -12.09
N ALA A 17 27.98 15.90 -12.83
CA ALA A 17 26.88 14.96 -12.60
C ALA A 17 27.29 13.49 -12.78
N ALA A 18 28.07 13.16 -13.80
CA ALA A 18 28.60 11.82 -14.03
C ALA A 18 29.53 11.38 -12.88
N ARG A 19 30.38 12.31 -12.39
CA ARG A 19 31.30 12.04 -11.28
C ARG A 19 30.55 11.82 -9.95
N THR A 20 29.48 12.58 -9.73
CA THR A 20 28.67 12.50 -8.50
C THR A 20 27.79 11.26 -8.47
N SER A 21 27.22 10.87 -9.61
CA SER A 21 26.33 9.70 -9.74
C SER A 21 27.04 8.37 -9.98
N GLY A 22 28.34 8.39 -10.31
CA GLY A 22 29.09 7.18 -10.71
C GLY A 22 28.65 6.60 -12.07
N GLN A 23 27.75 7.26 -12.79
CA GLN A 23 27.23 6.78 -14.07
C GLN A 23 28.12 7.19 -15.24
N PRO A 24 28.15 6.40 -16.34
CA PRO A 24 28.87 6.76 -17.56
C PRO A 24 28.40 8.11 -18.11
N LEU A 25 29.35 8.94 -18.57
CA LEU A 25 29.04 10.29 -19.07
C LEU A 25 27.99 10.29 -20.19
N ARG A 26 27.99 9.29 -21.07
CA ARG A 26 26.98 9.13 -22.14
C ARG A 26 25.58 9.00 -21.58
N THR A 27 25.39 8.20 -20.51
CA THR A 27 24.09 7.99 -19.85
C THR A 27 23.56 9.27 -19.22
N VAL A 28 24.45 10.04 -18.60
CA VAL A 28 24.11 11.34 -18.02
C VAL A 28 23.72 12.35 -19.12
N LEU A 29 24.44 12.38 -20.23
CA LEU A 29 24.14 13.28 -21.36
C LEU A 29 22.81 12.95 -22.03
N ASP A 30 22.48 11.66 -22.19
CA ASP A 30 21.19 11.20 -22.73
C ASP A 30 20.03 11.54 -21.77
N ARG A 31 20.20 11.26 -20.48
CA ARG A 31 19.20 11.54 -19.43
C ARG A 31 18.91 13.04 -19.27
N LEU A 32 19.91 13.88 -19.43
CA LEU A 32 19.76 15.35 -19.42
C LEU A 32 19.22 15.91 -20.74
N GLY A 33 19.01 15.07 -21.76
CA GLY A 33 18.55 15.50 -23.08
C GLY A 33 19.55 16.39 -23.82
N LEU A 34 20.82 16.39 -23.43
CA LEU A 34 21.86 17.26 -23.98
C LEU A 34 22.44 16.70 -25.28
N VAL A 35 22.54 15.37 -25.42
CA VAL A 35 23.06 14.71 -26.61
C VAL A 35 22.27 13.43 -26.84
N SER A 36 21.66 13.27 -28.02
CA SER A 36 20.98 12.03 -28.38
C SER A 36 21.96 10.88 -28.62
N GLN A 37 21.56 9.64 -28.41
CA GLN A 37 22.39 8.44 -28.63
C GLN A 37 23.01 8.40 -30.04
N ARG A 38 22.26 8.82 -31.08
CA ARG A 38 22.77 8.92 -32.45
C ARG A 38 23.85 10.00 -32.61
N ALA A 39 23.67 11.16 -31.99
CA ALA A 39 24.64 12.23 -32.02
C ALA A 39 25.92 11.83 -31.27
N TRP A 40 25.76 11.11 -30.14
CA TRP A 40 26.90 10.51 -29.40
C TRP A 40 27.67 9.51 -30.27
N ALA A 41 26.99 8.51 -30.88
CA ALA A 41 27.62 7.49 -31.70
C ALA A 41 28.42 8.10 -32.88
N LYS A 42 27.83 9.11 -33.58
CA LYS A 42 28.52 9.83 -34.65
C LYS A 42 29.76 10.58 -34.14
N GLY A 43 29.63 11.29 -33.03
CA GLY A 43 30.72 12.01 -32.41
C GLY A 43 31.84 11.11 -31.90
N ALA A 44 31.50 9.98 -31.30
CA ALA A 44 32.42 8.98 -30.79
C ALA A 44 33.16 8.27 -31.96
N GLY A 45 32.44 7.90 -33.02
CA GLY A 45 33.04 7.33 -34.25
C GLY A 45 34.03 8.29 -34.89
N ALA A 46 33.66 9.57 -35.07
CA ALA A 46 34.54 10.60 -35.62
C ALA A 46 35.80 10.85 -34.75
N ALA A 47 35.63 10.79 -33.42
CA ALA A 47 36.76 11.00 -32.49
C ALA A 47 37.73 9.81 -32.41
N THR A 48 37.26 8.59 -32.66
CA THR A 48 38.05 7.35 -32.55
C THR A 48 38.47 6.76 -33.89
N GLY A 49 37.96 7.30 -35.00
CA GLY A 49 38.19 6.77 -36.35
C GLY A 49 37.44 5.48 -36.65
N LEU A 50 36.46 5.12 -35.80
CA LEU A 50 35.67 3.89 -35.94
C LEU A 50 34.43 4.14 -36.81
N THR A 51 34.08 3.11 -37.61
CA THR A 51 32.84 3.16 -38.43
C THR A 51 31.62 3.09 -37.55
N VAL A 52 30.61 3.95 -37.81
CA VAL A 52 29.31 3.89 -37.13
C VAL A 52 28.38 3.01 -37.97
N ILE A 53 27.70 2.06 -37.30
CA ILE A 53 26.72 1.16 -37.91
C ILE A 53 25.31 1.43 -37.30
N GLU A 54 24.28 1.18 -38.07
CA GLU A 54 22.88 1.31 -37.65
C GLU A 54 22.19 -0.07 -37.54
N ALA A 55 20.96 -0.12 -37.03
CA ALA A 55 20.21 -1.38 -36.81
C ALA A 55 20.10 -2.28 -38.04
N ALA A 56 20.12 -1.70 -39.27
CA ALA A 56 20.08 -2.45 -40.54
C ALA A 56 21.38 -3.15 -40.89
N ASP A 57 22.49 -2.73 -40.30
CA ASP A 57 23.85 -3.29 -40.58
C ASP A 57 24.17 -4.52 -39.72
N PHE A 58 23.29 -4.81 -38.74
CA PHE A 58 23.44 -6.04 -37.94
C PHE A 58 22.84 -7.24 -38.68
N PRO A 59 23.45 -8.45 -38.56
CA PRO A 59 22.89 -9.67 -39.12
C PRO A 59 21.55 -10.00 -38.44
N GLN A 60 20.70 -10.78 -39.11
CA GLN A 60 19.40 -11.19 -38.54
C GLN A 60 19.56 -12.04 -37.27
N THR A 61 20.59 -12.88 -37.22
CA THR A 61 20.98 -13.65 -36.05
C THR A 61 22.42 -13.31 -35.72
N LEU A 62 22.69 -12.87 -34.51
CA LEU A 62 24.06 -12.55 -34.07
C LEU A 62 24.83 -13.82 -33.83
N PRO A 63 26.12 -13.86 -34.19
CA PRO A 63 27.01 -14.96 -33.82
C PRO A 63 27.17 -15.03 -32.29
N SER A 64 27.07 -16.23 -31.72
CA SER A 64 27.31 -16.47 -30.30
C SER A 64 28.71 -17.07 -30.09
N ASP A 65 29.37 -16.65 -29.01
CA ASP A 65 30.65 -17.23 -28.58
C ASP A 65 30.62 -17.44 -27.06
N PRO A 66 30.95 -18.64 -26.55
CA PRO A 66 30.86 -18.94 -25.11
C PRO A 66 31.80 -18.09 -24.23
N ARG A 67 32.74 -17.35 -24.80
CA ARG A 67 33.66 -16.45 -24.10
C ARG A 67 33.01 -15.10 -23.79
N LEU A 68 31.92 -14.71 -24.50
CA LEU A 68 31.14 -13.48 -24.27
C LEU A 68 29.66 -13.85 -24.30
N SER A 69 29.06 -13.98 -23.12
CA SER A 69 27.61 -14.27 -23.00
C SER A 69 26.76 -13.12 -23.52
N SER A 70 25.53 -13.43 -24.00
CA SER A 70 24.54 -12.40 -24.42
C SER A 70 24.27 -11.38 -23.32
N ASP A 71 24.21 -11.83 -22.07
CA ASP A 71 24.00 -10.96 -20.90
C ASP A 71 25.18 -10.02 -20.66
N TYR A 72 26.41 -10.50 -20.82
CA TYR A 72 27.60 -9.65 -20.72
C TYR A 72 27.61 -8.60 -21.82
N MET A 73 27.29 -9.00 -23.06
CA MET A 73 27.21 -8.09 -24.20
C MET A 73 26.16 -6.99 -23.99
N ARG A 74 24.99 -7.37 -23.48
CA ARG A 74 23.89 -6.45 -23.18
C ARG A 74 24.26 -5.43 -22.11
N ARG A 75 24.79 -5.89 -20.97
CA ARG A 75 25.21 -5.01 -19.85
C ARG A 75 26.27 -3.98 -20.26
N ASN A 76 27.17 -4.36 -21.14
CA ASN A 76 28.25 -3.49 -21.54
C ASN A 76 27.98 -2.75 -22.86
N GLY A 77 26.77 -2.82 -23.39
CA GLY A 77 26.39 -2.12 -24.62
C GLY A 77 27.27 -2.55 -25.81
N MET A 78 27.42 -3.86 -26.01
CA MET A 78 28.24 -4.43 -27.09
C MET A 78 27.54 -5.62 -27.74
N ALA A 79 27.88 -5.95 -28.97
CA ALA A 79 27.42 -7.14 -29.68
C ALA A 79 28.45 -7.66 -30.66
N ILE A 80 28.50 -8.98 -30.84
CA ILE A 80 29.31 -9.60 -31.87
C ILE A 80 28.57 -9.47 -33.20
N VAL A 81 29.09 -8.71 -34.14
CA VAL A 81 28.50 -8.51 -35.47
C VAL A 81 28.91 -9.63 -36.44
N SER A 82 30.13 -10.07 -36.37
CA SER A 82 30.65 -11.17 -37.19
C SER A 82 31.87 -11.81 -36.51
N LEU A 83 31.99 -13.15 -36.65
CA LEU A 83 33.16 -13.92 -36.27
C LEU A 83 33.95 -14.40 -37.51
N ASP A 84 33.42 -14.14 -38.70
CA ASP A 84 33.99 -14.57 -39.97
C ASP A 84 35.09 -13.58 -40.42
N GLY A 85 36.23 -14.08 -40.84
CA GLY A 85 37.31 -13.26 -41.38
C GLY A 85 38.57 -13.24 -40.50
N ALA A 86 39.53 -12.36 -40.86
CA ALA A 86 40.83 -12.26 -40.18
C ALA A 86 40.74 -11.68 -38.74
N ALA A 87 39.63 -11.00 -38.42
CA ALA A 87 39.39 -10.42 -37.10
C ALA A 87 37.87 -10.34 -36.78
N PRO A 88 37.42 -10.71 -35.57
CA PRO A 88 36.06 -10.54 -35.12
C PRO A 88 35.62 -9.06 -35.24
N ARG A 89 34.38 -8.84 -35.66
CA ARG A 89 33.80 -7.49 -35.72
C ARG A 89 32.82 -7.31 -34.56
N ILE A 90 33.09 -6.32 -33.71
CA ILE A 90 32.33 -6.09 -32.46
C ILE A 90 31.81 -4.67 -32.45
N ALA A 91 30.48 -4.54 -32.29
CA ALA A 91 29.81 -3.26 -32.06
C ALA A 91 29.89 -2.88 -30.59
N ILE A 92 30.21 -1.63 -30.30
CA ILE A 92 30.29 -1.08 -28.94
C ILE A 92 29.61 0.29 -28.88
N ALA A 93 28.90 0.55 -27.81
CA ALA A 93 28.19 1.82 -27.63
C ALA A 93 29.10 2.94 -27.13
N ASP A 94 30.13 2.61 -26.36
CA ASP A 94 31.12 3.56 -25.87
C ASP A 94 32.54 3.09 -26.20
N PRO A 95 33.16 3.62 -27.29
CA PRO A 95 34.50 3.23 -27.66
C PRO A 95 35.60 3.79 -26.73
N THR A 96 35.24 4.61 -25.76
CA THR A 96 36.18 5.16 -24.76
C THR A 96 36.27 4.30 -23.50
N ASP A 97 35.36 3.33 -23.33
CA ASP A 97 35.38 2.41 -22.22
C ASP A 97 36.51 1.36 -22.39
N MET A 98 37.55 1.50 -21.57
CA MET A 98 38.70 0.63 -21.60
C MET A 98 38.40 -0.77 -21.05
N SER A 99 37.38 -0.91 -20.17
CA SER A 99 37.00 -2.19 -19.57
C SER A 99 36.40 -3.12 -20.63
N ILE A 100 35.59 -2.61 -21.53
CA ILE A 100 35.02 -3.35 -22.66
C ILE A 100 36.13 -3.84 -23.59
N ARG A 101 37.06 -2.94 -23.95
CA ARG A 101 38.19 -3.31 -24.82
C ARG A 101 39.10 -4.37 -24.20
N GLN A 102 39.34 -4.29 -22.90
CA GLN A 102 40.11 -5.27 -22.15
C GLN A 102 39.42 -6.65 -22.13
N ALA A 103 38.12 -6.69 -21.86
CA ALA A 103 37.35 -7.93 -21.86
C ALA A 103 37.34 -8.59 -23.26
N VAL A 104 37.12 -7.80 -24.30
CA VAL A 104 37.17 -8.28 -25.69
C VAL A 104 38.57 -8.76 -26.07
N SER A 105 39.64 -8.08 -25.63
CA SER A 105 41.01 -8.50 -25.86
C SER A 105 41.36 -9.84 -25.16
N ILE A 106 40.82 -10.08 -23.98
CA ILE A 106 40.93 -11.36 -23.26
C ILE A 106 40.22 -12.47 -24.04
N ALA A 107 39.02 -12.20 -24.58
CA ALA A 107 38.24 -13.20 -25.30
C ALA A 107 38.78 -13.52 -26.70
N PHE A 108 39.22 -12.52 -27.47
CA PHE A 108 39.53 -12.65 -28.90
C PHE A 108 40.97 -12.25 -29.26
N GLY A 109 41.76 -11.82 -28.29
CA GLY A 109 43.09 -11.27 -28.56
C GLY A 109 43.05 -9.81 -29.04
N ASN A 110 44.22 -9.31 -29.53
CA ASN A 110 44.36 -7.90 -29.89
C ASN A 110 43.89 -7.56 -31.33
N HIS A 111 43.56 -8.57 -32.14
CA HIS A 111 43.08 -8.39 -33.51
C HIS A 111 41.55 -8.40 -33.55
N VAL A 112 40.94 -7.27 -33.26
CA VAL A 112 39.46 -7.10 -33.23
C VAL A 112 39.10 -5.82 -34.00
N ASN A 113 38.10 -5.93 -34.85
CA ASN A 113 37.52 -4.80 -35.59
C ASN A 113 36.34 -4.19 -34.77
N TYR A 114 36.56 -3.03 -34.17
CA TYR A 114 35.50 -2.31 -33.46
C TYR A 114 34.69 -1.44 -34.41
N VAL A 115 33.37 -1.41 -34.19
CA VAL A 115 32.46 -0.46 -34.81
C VAL A 115 31.60 0.16 -33.72
N VAL A 116 31.09 1.38 -33.96
CA VAL A 116 30.25 2.09 -33.00
C VAL A 116 28.79 1.93 -33.40
N ALA A 117 27.93 1.62 -32.44
CA ALA A 117 26.48 1.62 -32.65
C ALA A 117 25.76 2.29 -31.47
N THR A 118 24.50 2.64 -31.62
CA THR A 118 23.72 3.11 -30.46
C THR A 118 23.38 1.94 -29.54
N GLU A 119 23.23 2.20 -28.25
CA GLU A 119 22.82 1.18 -27.29
C GLU A 119 21.49 0.54 -27.68
N ARG A 120 20.57 1.37 -28.22
CA ARG A 120 19.28 0.93 -28.73
C ARG A 120 19.40 -0.02 -29.92
N ASP A 121 20.32 0.23 -30.85
CA ASP A 121 20.52 -0.63 -32.03
C ASP A 121 21.16 -1.95 -31.64
N ILE A 122 22.11 -1.93 -30.68
CA ILE A 122 22.72 -3.13 -30.10
C ILE A 122 21.67 -3.98 -29.38
N GLU A 123 20.85 -3.38 -28.52
CA GLU A 123 19.81 -4.08 -27.79
C GLU A 123 18.75 -4.68 -28.72
N ALA A 124 18.35 -3.95 -29.75
CA ALA A 124 17.42 -4.45 -30.76
C ALA A 124 17.99 -5.64 -31.56
N ALA A 125 19.32 -5.65 -31.80
CA ALA A 125 19.98 -6.76 -32.47
C ALA A 125 20.08 -8.00 -31.58
N LEU A 126 20.44 -7.83 -30.30
CA LEU A 126 20.50 -8.92 -29.31
C LEU A 126 19.11 -9.54 -29.10
N SER A 127 18.08 -8.72 -28.90
CA SER A 127 16.70 -9.20 -28.70
C SER A 127 16.12 -9.95 -29.92
N ARG A 128 16.50 -9.57 -31.12
CA ARG A 128 16.10 -10.33 -32.34
C ARG A 128 16.79 -11.70 -32.41
N SER A 129 18.05 -11.75 -31.98
CA SER A 129 18.80 -13.00 -31.98
C SER A 129 18.27 -14.00 -30.96
N ASP A 130 17.89 -13.53 -29.78
CA ASP A 130 17.29 -14.35 -28.70
C ASP A 130 15.93 -14.93 -29.15
N ALA A 131 15.08 -14.12 -29.79
CA ALA A 131 13.78 -14.57 -30.32
C ALA A 131 13.87 -15.64 -31.41
N SER A 132 15.00 -15.70 -32.14
CA SER A 132 15.23 -16.72 -33.16
C SER A 132 15.80 -18.03 -32.59
N SER A 133 16.38 -18.01 -31.39
CA SER A 133 16.91 -19.20 -30.70
C SER A 133 15.86 -19.97 -29.89
N ASP A 134 14.79 -19.32 -29.47
CA ASP A 134 13.68 -19.95 -28.71
C ASP A 134 12.75 -20.85 -29.56
N ALA A 135 12.88 -20.82 -30.89
CA ALA A 135 12.08 -21.68 -31.77
C ALA A 135 12.55 -23.14 -31.86
N SER A 136 13.63 -23.55 -31.18
CA SER A 136 14.25 -24.86 -31.33
C SER A 136 14.71 -25.57 -30.06
N ASN A 137 14.21 -25.22 -28.86
CA ASN A 137 14.55 -26.03 -27.69
C ASN A 137 13.41 -26.08 -26.63
N ASP A 138 12.52 -27.06 -26.83
CA ASP A 138 11.68 -27.62 -25.78
C ASP A 138 12.56 -28.60 -24.96
N SER A 139 13.23 -28.09 -23.95
CA SER A 139 13.96 -28.91 -22.96
C SER A 139 13.68 -28.39 -21.57
N VAL A 140 12.88 -29.16 -20.85
CA VAL A 140 12.63 -29.02 -19.42
C VAL A 140 13.95 -29.11 -18.66
N VAL A 141 14.45 -27.99 -18.17
CA VAL A 141 15.55 -27.96 -17.20
C VAL A 141 14.98 -28.00 -15.80
N ALA A 142 15.17 -29.12 -15.12
CA ALA A 142 14.92 -29.25 -13.68
C ALA A 142 15.86 -28.27 -12.94
N LEU A 143 15.28 -27.33 -12.21
CA LEU A 143 16.02 -26.37 -11.37
C LEU A 143 16.49 -27.06 -10.09
N ASP A 144 17.79 -27.18 -9.98
CA ASP A 144 18.49 -27.57 -8.75
C ASP A 144 18.37 -26.41 -7.74
N VAL A 145 17.84 -26.71 -6.55
CA VAL A 145 17.66 -25.74 -5.46
C VAL A 145 18.96 -25.67 -4.66
N GLY A 146 19.93 -24.94 -5.19
CA GLY A 146 21.18 -24.59 -4.51
C GLY A 146 21.23 -23.09 -4.26
N GLY A 147 21.40 -22.68 -2.97
CA GLY A 147 21.53 -21.28 -2.57
C GLY A 147 22.74 -20.59 -3.24
N GLY A 148 22.45 -19.74 -4.22
CA GLY A 148 23.41 -18.90 -4.92
C GLY A 148 22.86 -17.49 -5.05
N ASP A 149 23.75 -16.51 -5.05
CA ASP A 149 23.47 -15.09 -5.28
C ASP A 149 22.50 -14.93 -6.46
N PHE A 150 21.30 -14.43 -6.16
CA PHE A 150 20.32 -14.12 -7.20
C PHE A 150 20.84 -12.94 -8.01
N ASP A 151 21.14 -13.19 -9.27
CA ASP A 151 21.60 -12.19 -10.21
C ASP A 151 20.54 -11.09 -10.37
N THR A 152 20.87 -9.88 -9.95
CA THR A 152 19.97 -8.70 -9.95
C THR A 152 19.40 -8.42 -11.35
N ASP A 153 20.17 -8.70 -12.39
CA ASP A 153 19.75 -8.50 -13.78
C ASP A 153 18.66 -9.49 -14.20
N ARG A 154 18.76 -10.73 -13.75
CA ARG A 154 17.70 -11.74 -13.97
C ARG A 154 16.40 -11.34 -13.27
N LEU A 155 16.50 -10.80 -12.06
CA LEU A 155 15.32 -10.28 -11.33
C LEU A 155 14.68 -9.09 -12.02
N LEU A 156 15.49 -8.19 -12.59
CA LEU A 156 15.03 -7.05 -13.40
C LEU A 156 14.32 -7.50 -14.68
N GLU A 157 14.87 -8.52 -15.35
CA GLU A 157 14.26 -9.09 -16.54
C GLU A 157 12.90 -9.75 -16.22
N MET A 158 12.86 -10.60 -15.19
CA MET A 158 11.63 -11.22 -14.73
C MET A 158 10.58 -10.19 -14.28
N ALA A 159 10.99 -9.11 -13.64
CA ALA A 159 10.13 -8.02 -13.21
C ALA A 159 9.52 -7.24 -14.38
N ASN A 160 10.24 -7.10 -15.49
CA ASN A 160 9.80 -6.37 -16.67
C ASN A 160 9.16 -7.28 -17.74
N ASN A 161 9.06 -8.57 -17.49
CA ASN A 161 8.42 -9.51 -18.39
C ASN A 161 6.92 -9.16 -18.55
N ALA A 162 6.41 -9.22 -19.78
CA ALA A 162 5.04 -8.87 -20.10
C ALA A 162 3.97 -9.66 -19.30
N PRO A 163 4.13 -10.96 -19.00
CA PRO A 163 3.23 -11.68 -18.07
C PRO A 163 3.18 -11.09 -16.67
N THR A 164 4.34 -10.75 -16.08
CA THR A 164 4.44 -10.14 -14.74
C THR A 164 3.72 -8.80 -14.67
N VAL A 165 3.96 -7.93 -15.65
CA VAL A 165 3.33 -6.61 -15.72
C VAL A 165 1.81 -6.74 -15.85
N ARG A 166 1.34 -7.58 -16.78
CA ARG A 166 -0.11 -7.81 -17.00
C ARG A 166 -0.79 -8.39 -15.76
N TYR A 167 -0.11 -9.31 -15.05
CA TYR A 167 -0.66 -9.88 -13.82
C TYR A 167 -0.83 -8.81 -12.73
N LEU A 168 0.16 -7.94 -12.53
CA LEU A 168 0.07 -6.86 -11.54
C LEU A 168 -0.99 -5.82 -11.90
N ASP A 169 -1.09 -5.43 -13.17
CA ASP A 169 -2.15 -4.51 -13.64
C ASP A 169 -3.54 -5.09 -13.38
N TRP A 170 -3.73 -6.39 -13.69
CA TRP A 170 -4.96 -7.11 -13.37
C TRP A 170 -5.22 -7.16 -11.85
N LEU A 171 -4.19 -7.49 -11.05
CA LEU A 171 -4.31 -7.61 -9.60
C LEU A 171 -4.70 -6.28 -8.95
N PHE A 172 -4.08 -5.18 -9.36
CA PHE A 172 -4.41 -3.85 -8.86
C PHE A 172 -5.83 -3.44 -9.27
N SER A 173 -6.22 -3.66 -10.52
CA SER A 173 -7.58 -3.38 -10.99
C SER A 173 -8.61 -4.19 -10.21
N LYS A 174 -8.37 -5.49 -10.05
CA LYS A 174 -9.25 -6.39 -9.31
C LYS A 174 -9.38 -5.98 -7.84
N ALA A 175 -8.26 -5.60 -7.18
CA ALA A 175 -8.27 -5.15 -5.80
C ALA A 175 -9.09 -3.85 -5.62
N VAL A 176 -8.91 -2.87 -6.52
CA VAL A 176 -9.66 -1.61 -6.46
C VAL A 176 -11.14 -1.83 -6.76
N GLU A 177 -11.49 -2.61 -7.77
CA GLU A 177 -12.88 -2.93 -8.13
C GLU A 177 -13.62 -3.67 -7.02
N SER A 178 -12.94 -4.59 -6.34
CA SER A 178 -13.52 -5.34 -5.23
C SER A 178 -13.54 -4.59 -3.90
N GLY A 179 -13.03 -3.35 -3.84
CA GLY A 179 -12.92 -2.57 -2.60
C GLY A 179 -11.96 -3.18 -1.57
N ALA A 180 -10.93 -3.88 -2.03
CA ALA A 180 -9.93 -4.45 -1.13
C ALA A 180 -9.12 -3.35 -0.43
N THR A 181 -8.83 -3.57 0.85
CA THR A 181 -7.96 -2.69 1.65
C THR A 181 -6.50 -3.11 1.58
N ASP A 182 -6.24 -4.40 1.46
CA ASP A 182 -4.87 -4.94 1.41
C ASP A 182 -4.79 -6.07 0.37
N ILE A 183 -3.63 -6.19 -0.27
CA ILE A 183 -3.24 -7.32 -1.12
C ILE A 183 -2.12 -8.06 -0.39
N HIS A 184 -2.24 -9.35 -0.24
CA HIS A 184 -1.22 -10.24 0.33
C HIS A 184 -0.68 -11.14 -0.77
N VAL A 185 0.61 -11.05 -1.04
CA VAL A 185 1.34 -11.90 -2.00
C VAL A 185 2.30 -12.76 -1.19
N GLU A 186 2.02 -14.04 -1.09
CA GLU A 186 2.65 -14.94 -0.14
C GLU A 186 3.26 -16.15 -0.84
N MET A 187 4.51 -16.50 -0.50
CA MET A 187 5.11 -17.78 -0.89
C MET A 187 4.89 -18.79 0.24
N LEU A 188 4.24 -19.88 -0.08
CA LEU A 188 4.08 -21.03 0.81
C LEU A 188 4.98 -22.18 0.35
N GLU A 189 5.08 -23.22 1.16
CA GLU A 189 5.89 -24.41 0.87
C GLU A 189 5.57 -25.03 -0.51
N THR A 190 4.29 -25.14 -0.84
CA THR A 190 3.83 -25.85 -2.05
C THR A 190 3.61 -24.92 -3.24
N ALA A 191 3.04 -23.73 -3.01
CA ALA A 191 2.68 -22.81 -4.08
C ALA A 191 2.53 -21.36 -3.58
N PRO A 192 2.73 -20.36 -4.46
CA PRO A 192 2.38 -18.98 -4.15
C PRO A 192 0.88 -18.83 -3.95
N ARG A 193 0.52 -17.90 -3.07
CA ARG A 193 -0.88 -17.56 -2.77
C ARG A 193 -1.06 -16.05 -2.78
N VAL A 194 -2.12 -15.58 -3.42
CA VAL A 194 -2.51 -14.17 -3.41
C VAL A 194 -3.90 -14.04 -2.81
N ARG A 195 -4.03 -13.15 -1.82
CA ARG A 195 -5.27 -12.86 -1.12
C ARG A 195 -5.57 -11.38 -1.09
N LEU A 196 -6.82 -11.03 -1.21
CA LEU A 196 -7.33 -9.69 -1.03
C LEU A 196 -8.04 -9.60 0.32
N ARG A 197 -7.81 -8.53 1.06
CA ARG A 197 -8.61 -8.22 2.25
C ARG A 197 -9.78 -7.36 1.84
N ILE A 198 -10.95 -7.95 1.78
CA ILE A 198 -12.21 -7.30 1.42
C ILE A 198 -13.09 -7.28 2.66
N ASP A 199 -13.58 -6.11 3.05
CA ASP A 199 -14.40 -5.93 4.26
C ASP A 199 -13.81 -6.59 5.52
N GLY A 200 -12.47 -6.52 5.66
CA GLY A 200 -11.73 -7.06 6.80
C GLY A 200 -11.40 -8.55 6.72
N VAL A 201 -11.94 -9.29 5.74
CA VAL A 201 -11.72 -10.73 5.56
C VAL A 201 -10.78 -11.01 4.41
N LEU A 202 -9.86 -11.96 4.58
CA LEU A 202 -8.98 -12.41 3.51
C LEU A 202 -9.74 -13.37 2.59
N VAL A 203 -9.80 -13.01 1.32
CA VAL A 203 -10.40 -13.80 0.24
C VAL A 203 -9.29 -14.20 -0.71
N GLU A 204 -9.19 -15.48 -1.02
CA GLU A 204 -8.22 -15.96 -2.00
C GLU A 204 -8.66 -15.53 -3.40
N THR A 205 -7.70 -15.07 -4.19
CA THR A 205 -7.89 -14.69 -5.59
C THR A 205 -7.17 -15.68 -6.50
N GLN A 206 -7.07 -15.36 -7.79
CA GLN A 206 -6.40 -16.21 -8.77
C GLN A 206 -4.97 -16.54 -8.32
N THR A 207 -4.63 -17.82 -8.32
CA THR A 207 -3.28 -18.32 -8.02
C THR A 207 -2.27 -17.79 -9.04
N ILE A 208 -1.10 -17.46 -8.56
CA ILE A 208 0.05 -17.10 -9.38
C ILE A 208 0.91 -18.35 -9.62
N GLU A 209 1.42 -18.52 -10.82
CA GLU A 209 2.34 -19.62 -11.10
C GLU A 209 3.69 -19.36 -10.42
N ARG A 210 4.35 -20.44 -9.94
CA ARG A 210 5.58 -20.32 -9.13
C ARG A 210 6.69 -19.57 -9.89
N HIS A 211 6.80 -19.77 -11.18
CA HIS A 211 7.83 -19.12 -12.00
C HIS A 211 7.62 -17.60 -12.19
N LEU A 212 6.38 -17.09 -12.01
CA LEU A 212 6.08 -15.67 -12.07
C LEU A 212 6.26 -14.97 -10.72
N TYR A 213 6.31 -15.72 -9.62
CA TYR A 213 6.31 -15.14 -8.27
C TYR A 213 7.48 -14.19 -8.03
N ASP A 214 8.69 -14.62 -8.33
CA ASP A 214 9.90 -13.81 -8.15
C ASP A 214 9.87 -12.53 -9.01
N GLY A 215 9.36 -12.63 -10.23
CA GLY A 215 9.12 -11.47 -11.10
C GLY A 215 8.12 -10.48 -10.50
N VAL A 216 7.02 -10.98 -9.94
CA VAL A 216 5.99 -10.15 -9.29
C VAL A 216 6.57 -9.44 -8.06
N VAL A 217 7.28 -10.14 -7.18
CA VAL A 217 7.94 -9.56 -6.00
C VAL A 217 8.97 -8.51 -6.41
N SER A 218 9.84 -8.82 -7.38
CA SER A 218 10.85 -7.89 -7.89
C SER A 218 10.22 -6.65 -8.52
N ARG A 219 9.14 -6.82 -9.30
CA ARG A 219 8.40 -5.69 -9.89
C ARG A 219 7.76 -4.80 -8.83
N LEU A 220 7.17 -5.39 -7.80
CA LEU A 220 6.61 -4.64 -6.68
C LEU A 220 7.68 -3.84 -5.95
N LYS A 221 8.88 -4.42 -5.72
CA LYS A 221 10.01 -3.70 -5.14
C LYS A 221 10.46 -2.52 -6.00
N ILE A 222 10.59 -2.71 -7.31
CA ILE A 222 10.93 -1.61 -8.25
C ILE A 222 9.89 -0.49 -8.17
N LEU A 223 8.61 -0.83 -8.25
CA LEU A 223 7.53 0.15 -8.20
C LEU A 223 7.47 0.90 -6.87
N ALA A 224 7.91 0.26 -5.78
CA ALA A 224 7.91 0.80 -4.42
C ALA A 224 9.23 1.49 -4.03
N ASP A 225 10.20 1.61 -4.95
CA ASP A 225 11.54 2.18 -4.72
C ASP A 225 12.33 1.42 -3.64
N MET A 226 12.19 0.09 -3.62
CA MET A 226 12.88 -0.84 -2.73
C MET A 226 14.08 -1.50 -3.43
N ASP A 227 15.04 -2.00 -2.66
CA ASP A 227 16.18 -2.77 -3.17
C ASP A 227 15.74 -4.19 -3.55
N ILE A 228 15.86 -4.52 -4.84
CA ILE A 228 15.50 -5.84 -5.39
C ILE A 228 16.51 -6.93 -5.02
N SER A 229 17.75 -6.56 -4.73
CA SER A 229 18.84 -7.49 -4.39
C SER A 229 18.78 -7.91 -2.92
N GLU A 230 18.26 -7.06 -2.03
CA GLU A 230 18.13 -7.37 -0.60
C GLU A 230 16.84 -8.16 -0.33
N ARG A 231 16.99 -9.44 0.03
CA ARG A 231 15.90 -10.38 0.30
C ARG A 231 15.88 -10.92 1.74
N ARG A 232 16.87 -10.52 2.54
CA ARG A 232 17.08 -11.03 3.90
C ARG A 232 16.52 -10.11 4.98
N LEU A 233 16.24 -8.86 4.63
CA LEU A 233 15.74 -7.84 5.53
C LEU A 233 14.36 -7.34 5.09
N PRO A 234 13.48 -7.01 6.03
CA PRO A 234 12.22 -6.33 5.70
C PRO A 234 12.49 -4.98 5.04
N GLN A 235 11.60 -4.59 4.12
CA GLN A 235 11.65 -3.29 3.47
C GLN A 235 10.25 -2.70 3.39
N ASP A 236 10.16 -1.38 3.45
CA ASP A 236 8.94 -0.60 3.28
C ASP A 236 9.10 0.39 2.13
N GLY A 237 8.03 0.61 1.37
CA GLY A 237 8.01 1.53 0.26
C GLY A 237 6.60 1.97 -0.10
N SER A 238 6.48 2.74 -1.19
CA SER A 238 5.18 3.24 -1.64
C SER A 238 5.09 3.28 -3.16
N ILE A 239 3.90 2.93 -3.67
CA ILE A 239 3.58 2.98 -5.10
C ILE A 239 2.45 3.98 -5.28
N ARG A 240 2.56 4.87 -6.26
CA ARG A 240 1.45 5.67 -6.74
C ARG A 240 1.02 5.14 -8.11
N GLN A 241 -0.13 4.51 -8.17
CA GLN A 241 -0.64 3.84 -9.37
C GLN A 241 -1.97 4.42 -9.81
N LYS A 242 -2.12 4.63 -11.12
CA LYS A 242 -3.41 4.95 -11.72
C LYS A 242 -4.05 3.65 -12.22
N THR A 243 -5.14 3.22 -11.59
CA THR A 243 -5.85 1.99 -11.95
C THR A 243 -7.36 2.20 -11.86
N ALA A 244 -8.14 1.54 -12.70
CA ALA A 244 -9.60 1.69 -12.78
C ALA A 244 -10.07 3.16 -12.85
N GLY A 245 -9.30 4.04 -13.51
CA GLY A 245 -9.59 5.47 -13.64
C GLY A 245 -9.34 6.31 -12.39
N ARG A 246 -8.80 5.73 -11.31
CA ARG A 246 -8.48 6.40 -10.04
C ARG A 246 -6.98 6.36 -9.76
N THR A 247 -6.48 7.35 -9.03
CA THR A 247 -5.12 7.31 -8.50
C THR A 247 -5.18 6.73 -7.09
N VAL A 248 -4.46 5.63 -6.86
CA VAL A 248 -4.38 4.93 -5.58
C VAL A 248 -2.94 5.02 -5.08
N ASP A 249 -2.77 5.48 -3.85
CA ASP A 249 -1.51 5.39 -3.14
C ASP A 249 -1.47 4.03 -2.41
N ILE A 250 -0.40 3.27 -2.61
CA ILE A 250 -0.25 1.91 -2.08
C ILE A 250 1.00 1.87 -1.21
N ARG A 251 0.87 1.53 0.05
CA ARG A 251 2.01 1.22 0.91
C ARG A 251 2.37 -0.23 0.76
N VAL A 252 3.65 -0.50 0.60
CA VAL A 252 4.17 -1.85 0.36
C VAL A 252 5.15 -2.18 1.47
N ALA A 253 4.96 -3.32 2.09
CA ALA A 253 5.90 -3.90 3.04
C ALA A 253 6.33 -5.28 2.54
N SER A 254 7.62 -5.56 2.56
CA SER A 254 8.19 -6.88 2.29
C SER A 254 8.79 -7.48 3.55
N ALA A 255 8.73 -8.78 3.67
CA ALA A 255 9.41 -9.51 4.74
C ALA A 255 9.93 -10.87 4.25
N PRO A 256 11.14 -11.28 4.65
CA PRO A 256 11.67 -12.60 4.35
C PRO A 256 10.93 -13.68 5.15
N THR A 257 10.70 -14.83 4.53
CA THR A 257 10.19 -16.04 5.17
C THR A 257 11.02 -17.25 4.76
N VAL A 258 10.78 -18.41 5.37
CA VAL A 258 11.48 -19.67 5.06
C VAL A 258 11.27 -20.15 3.62
N HIS A 259 10.18 -19.71 2.97
CA HIS A 259 9.83 -20.15 1.61
C HIS A 259 10.06 -19.08 0.54
N GLY A 260 10.43 -17.86 0.93
CA GLY A 260 10.61 -16.70 0.05
C GLY A 260 10.11 -15.42 0.70
N GLU A 261 10.18 -14.31 -0.02
CA GLU A 261 9.67 -13.04 0.50
C GLU A 261 8.14 -13.02 0.46
N VAL A 262 7.51 -12.39 1.43
CA VAL A 262 6.08 -12.07 1.39
C VAL A 262 5.92 -10.57 1.24
N MET A 263 4.86 -10.17 0.53
CA MET A 263 4.53 -8.76 0.32
C MET A 263 3.12 -8.47 0.84
N VAL A 264 2.97 -7.34 1.52
CA VAL A 264 1.66 -6.79 1.89
C VAL A 264 1.55 -5.40 1.31
N LEU A 265 0.50 -5.19 0.52
CA LEU A 265 0.23 -3.92 -0.14
C LEU A 265 -1.07 -3.34 0.44
N ARG A 266 -0.97 -2.22 1.13
CA ARG A 266 -2.14 -1.50 1.65
C ARG A 266 -2.58 -0.43 0.67
N LEU A 267 -3.81 -0.54 0.18
CA LEU A 267 -4.42 0.41 -0.74
C LEU A 267 -5.02 1.58 0.06
N LEU A 268 -4.55 2.78 -0.23
CA LEU A 268 -5.06 4.02 0.35
C LEU A 268 -5.93 4.71 -0.70
N ASP A 269 -7.24 4.43 -0.69
CA ASP A 269 -8.18 5.07 -1.60
C ASP A 269 -8.58 6.44 -1.05
N SER A 270 -8.06 7.50 -1.66
CA SER A 270 -8.36 8.89 -1.29
C SER A 270 -9.84 9.28 -1.54
N SER A 271 -10.60 8.51 -2.28
CA SER A 271 -12.01 8.81 -2.56
C SER A 271 -12.96 8.44 -1.41
N THR A 272 -12.69 7.32 -0.74
CA THR A 272 -13.43 6.88 0.45
C THR A 272 -13.05 7.69 1.69
N ALA A 273 -11.89 8.29 1.65
CA ALA A 273 -11.27 9.03 2.75
C ALA A 273 -11.92 10.40 3.03
N ARG A 274 -12.76 10.91 2.12
CA ARG A 274 -13.45 12.22 2.25
C ARG A 274 -14.91 12.11 2.69
N ALA A 275 -15.28 10.96 3.26
CA ALA A 275 -16.65 10.76 3.72
C ALA A 275 -17.02 11.78 4.80
N ARG A 276 -18.21 12.37 4.70
CA ARG A 276 -18.82 13.19 5.74
C ARG A 276 -19.60 12.28 6.69
N LEU A 277 -19.97 12.80 7.88
CA LEU A 277 -20.71 12.01 8.87
C LEU A 277 -22.03 11.46 8.34
N ASP A 278 -22.72 12.21 7.46
CA ASP A 278 -23.96 11.80 6.81
C ASP A 278 -23.79 10.64 5.81
N GLN A 279 -22.56 10.40 5.35
CA GLN A 279 -22.21 9.32 4.42
C GLN A 279 -21.74 8.02 5.11
N LEU A 280 -21.56 8.04 6.43
CA LEU A 280 -21.06 6.89 7.20
C LEU A 280 -22.16 5.89 7.62
N ASP A 281 -23.39 6.04 7.12
CA ASP A 281 -24.56 5.20 7.48
C ASP A 281 -24.72 5.03 9.00
N LEU A 282 -24.58 6.16 9.75
CA LEU A 282 -24.74 6.21 11.19
C LEU A 282 -26.22 6.10 11.57
N THR A 283 -26.50 5.49 12.73
CA THR A 283 -27.84 5.62 13.30
C THR A 283 -28.13 7.09 13.62
N PRO A 284 -29.40 7.55 13.55
CA PRO A 284 -29.75 8.93 13.89
C PRO A 284 -29.30 9.35 15.30
N ALA A 285 -29.28 8.41 16.24
CA ALA A 285 -28.80 8.63 17.61
C ALA A 285 -27.30 8.86 17.65
N ALA A 286 -26.51 8.00 16.95
CA ALA A 286 -25.06 8.13 16.85
C ALA A 286 -24.66 9.44 16.16
N HIS A 287 -25.29 9.76 15.03
CA HIS A 287 -25.07 11.01 14.31
C HIS A 287 -25.33 12.23 15.20
N LYS A 288 -26.47 12.27 15.90
CA LYS A 288 -26.83 13.36 16.80
C LYS A 288 -25.79 13.54 17.92
N ARG A 289 -25.35 12.46 18.55
CA ARG A 289 -24.36 12.50 19.64
C ARG A 289 -23.00 13.00 19.17
N LEU A 290 -22.49 12.46 18.08
CA LEU A 290 -21.21 12.88 17.50
C LEU A 290 -21.26 14.35 17.09
N THR A 291 -22.29 14.77 16.38
CA THR A 291 -22.48 16.18 15.97
C THR A 291 -22.58 17.12 17.18
N ALA A 292 -23.27 16.73 18.22
CA ALA A 292 -23.41 17.54 19.45
C ALA A 292 -22.03 17.69 20.15
N ALA A 293 -21.24 16.62 20.23
CA ALA A 293 -19.91 16.67 20.82
C ALA A 293 -18.94 17.53 19.98
N LEU A 294 -18.96 17.40 18.66
CA LEU A 294 -18.10 18.17 17.74
C LEU A 294 -18.41 19.68 17.73
N ARG A 295 -19.61 20.08 18.13
CA ARG A 295 -20.02 21.50 18.26
C ARG A 295 -19.62 22.13 19.59
N GLN A 296 -19.09 21.36 20.53
CA GLN A 296 -18.61 21.91 21.79
C GLN A 296 -17.42 22.86 21.54
N PRO A 297 -17.30 23.95 22.29
CA PRO A 297 -16.20 24.89 22.13
C PRO A 297 -14.87 24.29 22.56
N ASN A 298 -14.87 23.40 23.54
CA ASN A 298 -13.70 22.72 24.10
C ASN A 298 -14.09 21.39 24.72
N GLY A 299 -13.08 20.58 25.00
CA GLY A 299 -13.22 19.30 25.67
C GLY A 299 -12.52 18.19 24.91
N LEU A 300 -12.70 16.96 25.37
CA LEU A 300 -12.08 15.76 24.81
C LEU A 300 -13.15 14.83 24.23
N ILE A 301 -12.93 14.42 23.01
CA ILE A 301 -13.72 13.40 22.30
C ILE A 301 -12.83 12.21 22.03
N LEU A 302 -13.21 11.03 22.49
CA LEU A 302 -12.46 9.80 22.32
C LEU A 302 -13.24 8.79 21.49
N MET A 303 -12.57 8.21 20.48
CA MET A 303 -13.08 7.03 19.78
C MET A 303 -12.22 5.82 20.13
N THR A 304 -12.85 4.72 20.52
CA THR A 304 -12.13 3.52 20.92
C THR A 304 -12.58 2.29 20.11
N GLY A 305 -11.76 1.27 20.11
CA GLY A 305 -12.00 0.03 19.38
C GLY A 305 -10.70 -0.60 18.84
N PRO A 306 -10.74 -1.82 18.31
CA PRO A 306 -9.58 -2.47 17.70
C PRO A 306 -9.13 -1.75 16.42
N THR A 307 -7.96 -2.17 15.93
CA THR A 307 -7.48 -1.75 14.60
C THR A 307 -8.50 -2.16 13.53
N GLY A 308 -8.75 -1.29 12.56
CA GLY A 308 -9.71 -1.54 11.49
C GLY A 308 -11.19 -1.35 11.87
N SER A 309 -11.52 -0.85 13.07
CA SER A 309 -12.92 -0.55 13.45
C SER A 309 -13.47 0.74 12.86
N GLY A 310 -12.67 1.52 12.11
CA GLY A 310 -13.10 2.74 11.43
C GLY A 310 -13.00 4.02 12.27
N LYS A 311 -12.30 4.01 13.41
CA LYS A 311 -12.13 5.19 14.31
C LYS A 311 -11.60 6.41 13.57
N THR A 312 -10.49 6.26 12.85
CA THR A 312 -9.85 7.34 12.09
C THR A 312 -10.80 7.92 11.05
N THR A 313 -11.52 7.07 10.32
CA THR A 313 -12.51 7.49 9.33
C THR A 313 -13.62 8.32 9.98
N THR A 314 -14.15 7.88 11.13
CA THR A 314 -15.20 8.59 11.87
C THR A 314 -14.71 9.95 12.38
N LEU A 315 -13.48 10.02 12.93
CA LEU A 315 -12.90 11.29 13.38
C LEU A 315 -12.65 12.25 12.23
N HIS A 316 -12.08 11.77 11.10
CA HIS A 316 -11.88 12.61 9.91
C HIS A 316 -13.20 13.11 9.29
N ALA A 317 -14.24 12.27 9.27
CA ALA A 317 -15.58 12.69 8.85
C ALA A 317 -16.14 13.76 9.79
N GLY A 318 -15.91 13.60 11.10
CA GLY A 318 -16.26 14.61 12.11
C GLY A 318 -15.49 15.93 11.92
N LEU A 319 -14.19 15.86 11.66
CA LEU A 319 -13.38 17.04 11.36
C LEU A 319 -13.84 17.75 10.09
N ALA A 320 -14.21 17.01 9.05
CA ALA A 320 -14.75 17.57 7.81
C ALA A 320 -16.07 18.33 8.03
N GLU A 321 -16.90 17.89 9.00
CA GLU A 321 -18.18 18.55 9.38
C GLU A 321 -17.95 19.92 10.04
N ILE A 322 -16.89 20.05 10.84
CA ILE A 322 -16.58 21.28 11.59
C ILE A 322 -15.50 22.15 10.93
N ASN A 323 -14.98 21.73 9.77
CA ASN A 323 -13.96 22.47 9.03
C ASN A 323 -14.56 23.70 8.37
N GLN A 324 -14.30 24.86 8.94
CA GLN A 324 -14.80 26.16 8.51
C GLN A 324 -13.64 27.15 8.47
N VAL A 325 -13.75 28.19 7.64
CA VAL A 325 -12.69 29.22 7.47
C VAL A 325 -12.28 29.89 8.79
N GLY A 326 -13.20 29.98 9.75
CA GLY A 326 -12.94 30.59 11.06
C GLY A 326 -12.40 29.61 12.12
N ARG A 327 -12.09 28.36 11.77
CA ARG A 327 -11.57 27.37 12.71
C ARG A 327 -10.23 26.81 12.23
N LYS A 328 -9.22 26.88 13.07
CA LYS A 328 -7.91 26.29 12.82
C LYS A 328 -7.85 24.88 13.37
N ILE A 329 -7.84 23.90 12.47
CA ILE A 329 -7.81 22.49 12.81
C ILE A 329 -6.43 21.93 12.50
N ILE A 330 -5.78 21.31 13.50
CA ILE A 330 -4.47 20.68 13.35
C ILE A 330 -4.59 19.22 13.77
N THR A 331 -4.02 18.32 12.94
CA THR A 331 -3.94 16.89 13.26
C THR A 331 -2.49 16.44 13.43
N ILE A 332 -2.27 15.47 14.31
CA ILE A 332 -0.99 14.79 14.55
C ILE A 332 -1.24 13.30 14.35
N GLU A 333 -0.63 12.71 13.34
CA GLU A 333 -0.96 11.35 12.88
C GLU A 333 0.30 10.48 12.65
N ASN A 334 0.15 9.16 12.66
CA ASN A 334 1.24 8.21 12.38
C ASN A 334 0.73 7.01 11.58
N PRO A 335 0.86 7.04 10.27
CA PRO A 335 1.09 8.20 9.42
C PRO A 335 -0.23 8.91 9.04
N VAL A 336 -0.16 9.99 8.23
CA VAL A 336 -1.36 10.61 7.64
C VAL A 336 -1.94 9.66 6.60
N GLU A 337 -3.11 9.08 6.89
CA GLU A 337 -3.80 8.16 5.97
C GLU A 337 -4.77 8.90 5.03
N ILE A 338 -5.41 9.95 5.53
CA ILE A 338 -6.47 10.71 4.86
C ILE A 338 -6.04 12.16 4.74
N GLN A 339 -5.84 12.64 3.51
CA GLN A 339 -5.57 14.06 3.29
C GLN A 339 -6.87 14.85 3.15
N ASN A 340 -7.16 15.70 4.13
CA ASN A 340 -8.34 16.56 4.16
C ASN A 340 -7.98 18.01 3.81
N PRO A 341 -8.53 18.57 2.72
CA PRO A 341 -8.31 19.98 2.39
C PRO A 341 -8.75 20.91 3.54
N GLY A 342 -7.93 21.91 3.83
CA GLY A 342 -8.21 22.89 4.89
C GLY A 342 -7.76 22.48 6.30
N LEU A 343 -7.27 21.25 6.49
CA LEU A 343 -6.64 20.83 7.74
C LEU A 343 -5.11 21.01 7.66
N ILE A 344 -4.50 21.34 8.78
CA ILE A 344 -3.06 21.29 8.95
C ILE A 344 -2.71 19.92 9.53
N GLN A 345 -2.18 19.02 8.70
CA GLN A 345 -1.90 17.64 9.08
C GLN A 345 -0.41 17.43 9.26
N MET A 346 -0.01 16.96 10.43
CA MET A 346 1.38 16.71 10.82
C MET A 346 1.60 15.22 11.03
N GLU A 347 2.62 14.69 10.38
CA GLU A 347 3.04 13.30 10.57
C GLU A 347 4.17 13.23 11.60
N VAL A 348 4.04 12.37 12.59
CA VAL A 348 5.10 12.11 13.56
C VAL A 348 6.23 11.29 12.93
N LYS A 349 7.45 11.51 13.42
CA LYS A 349 8.66 10.80 12.97
C LYS A 349 9.45 10.39 14.23
N PRO A 350 9.08 9.27 14.86
CA PRO A 350 9.68 8.85 16.13
C PRO A 350 11.19 8.69 16.07
N ASP A 351 11.73 8.23 14.94
CA ASP A 351 13.16 8.06 14.70
C ASP A 351 13.95 9.38 14.77
N LEU A 352 13.26 10.52 14.54
CA LEU A 352 13.81 11.86 14.67
C LEU A 352 13.43 12.54 16.00
N GLY A 353 12.83 11.81 16.97
CA GLY A 353 12.33 12.36 18.23
C GLY A 353 11.03 13.18 18.09
N TRP A 354 10.42 13.21 16.90
CA TRP A 354 9.14 13.88 16.66
C TRP A 354 7.99 12.92 16.97
N THR A 355 7.68 12.78 18.28
CA THR A 355 6.64 11.90 18.83
C THR A 355 5.29 12.62 18.94
N PHE A 356 4.20 11.90 19.27
CA PHE A 356 2.89 12.50 19.57
C PHE A 356 2.99 13.57 20.66
N ALA A 357 3.67 13.29 21.77
CA ALA A 357 3.84 14.23 22.87
C ALA A 357 4.64 15.47 22.46
N SER A 358 5.77 15.31 21.74
CA SER A 358 6.58 16.46 21.31
C SER A 358 5.85 17.32 20.28
N ALA A 359 5.12 16.70 19.35
CA ALA A 359 4.31 17.40 18.37
C ALA A 359 3.16 18.16 19.04
N LEU A 360 2.45 17.55 19.99
CA LEU A 360 1.36 18.19 20.71
C LEU A 360 1.82 19.41 21.50
N ARG A 361 2.98 19.33 22.21
CA ARG A 361 3.57 20.52 22.86
C ARG A 361 3.87 21.64 21.86
N SER A 362 4.34 21.32 20.68
CA SER A 362 4.61 22.32 19.65
C SER A 362 3.33 22.96 19.12
N VAL A 363 2.33 22.13 18.77
CA VAL A 363 1.08 22.54 18.16
C VAL A 363 0.27 23.49 19.06
N LEU A 364 0.31 23.32 20.37
CA LEU A 364 -0.35 24.22 21.33
C LEU A 364 0.15 25.69 21.26
N ARG A 365 1.29 25.94 20.62
CA ARG A 365 1.79 27.30 20.36
C ARG A 365 1.43 27.82 18.98
N HIS A 366 0.69 27.06 18.21
CA HIS A 366 0.24 27.42 16.86
C HIS A 366 -1.18 27.95 16.81
N ASP A 367 -1.79 28.30 17.96
CA ASP A 367 -3.13 28.86 18.08
C ASP A 367 -4.19 27.99 17.37
N PRO A 368 -4.33 26.70 17.75
CA PRO A 368 -5.36 25.83 17.20
C PRO A 368 -6.68 26.01 17.93
N ASP A 369 -7.82 25.89 17.24
CA ASP A 369 -9.14 25.74 17.88
C ASP A 369 -9.46 24.26 18.13
N VAL A 370 -9.06 23.40 17.19
CA VAL A 370 -9.32 21.95 17.23
C VAL A 370 -8.03 21.18 17.00
N LEU A 371 -7.81 20.19 17.83
CA LEU A 371 -6.68 19.27 17.74
C LEU A 371 -7.17 17.85 17.53
N MET A 372 -6.58 17.12 16.60
CA MET A 372 -6.70 15.67 16.54
C MET A 372 -5.36 15.03 16.83
N VAL A 373 -5.29 14.20 17.86
CA VAL A 373 -4.16 13.33 18.15
C VAL A 373 -4.53 11.92 17.70
N GLY A 374 -3.85 11.39 16.70
CA GLY A 374 -4.22 10.12 16.05
C GLY A 374 -4.51 9.02 17.05
N GLU A 375 -3.66 8.88 18.07
CA GLU A 375 -3.88 7.94 19.17
C GLU A 375 -3.15 8.38 20.44
N ILE A 376 -3.69 7.98 21.59
CA ILE A 376 -3.04 8.13 22.90
C ILE A 376 -2.54 6.75 23.34
N ARG A 377 -1.19 6.60 23.41
CA ARG A 377 -0.54 5.34 23.81
C ARG A 377 0.10 5.39 25.19
N ASP A 378 0.44 6.57 25.66
CA ASP A 378 1.24 6.81 26.86
C ASP A 378 0.66 7.93 27.73
N GLY A 379 1.08 7.97 29.00
CA GLY A 379 0.60 8.93 29.98
C GLY A 379 0.97 10.37 29.66
N GLU A 380 2.12 10.60 29.02
CA GLU A 380 2.56 11.95 28.65
C GLU A 380 1.62 12.56 27.59
N THR A 381 1.31 11.80 26.56
CA THR A 381 0.36 12.21 25.51
C THR A 381 -1.06 12.40 26.10
N ALA A 382 -1.47 11.51 27.03
CA ALA A 382 -2.78 11.61 27.71
C ALA A 382 -2.89 12.89 28.53
N GLU A 383 -1.89 13.19 29.36
CA GLU A 383 -1.85 14.40 30.17
C GLU A 383 -1.89 15.67 29.32
N LEU A 384 -1.10 15.72 28.25
CA LEU A 384 -1.08 16.87 27.34
C LEU A 384 -2.41 17.07 26.61
N ALA A 385 -3.06 15.99 26.16
CA ALA A 385 -4.37 16.06 25.50
C ALA A 385 -5.45 16.58 26.45
N VAL A 386 -5.47 16.10 27.70
CA VAL A 386 -6.40 16.55 28.73
C VAL A 386 -6.15 18.02 29.10
N ARG A 387 -4.90 18.43 29.26
CA ARG A 387 -4.52 19.83 29.51
C ARG A 387 -4.94 20.76 28.37
N ALA A 388 -4.75 20.33 27.11
CA ALA A 388 -5.20 21.08 25.94
C ALA A 388 -6.73 21.30 25.99
N ALA A 389 -7.49 20.25 26.31
CA ALA A 389 -8.94 20.32 26.44
C ALA A 389 -9.38 21.27 27.60
N LEU A 390 -8.65 21.28 28.71
CA LEU A 390 -8.89 22.20 29.84
C LEU A 390 -8.61 23.65 29.49
N THR A 391 -7.58 23.89 28.64
CA THR A 391 -7.15 25.25 28.25
C THR A 391 -7.95 25.84 27.10
N GLY A 392 -9.05 25.19 26.66
CA GLY A 392 -10.01 25.78 25.74
C GLY A 392 -10.04 25.14 24.35
N HIS A 393 -9.26 24.09 24.08
CA HIS A 393 -9.23 23.43 22.78
C HIS A 393 -10.23 22.27 22.71
N LEU A 394 -10.82 22.04 21.53
CA LEU A 394 -11.53 20.79 21.26
C LEU A 394 -10.52 19.74 20.79
N VAL A 395 -10.35 18.69 21.59
CA VAL A 395 -9.36 17.62 21.33
C VAL A 395 -10.07 16.34 20.93
N LEU A 396 -9.71 15.77 19.80
CA LEU A 396 -10.18 14.48 19.32
C LEU A 396 -9.03 13.48 19.37
N SER A 397 -9.30 12.25 19.83
CA SER A 397 -8.27 11.20 19.79
C SER A 397 -8.84 9.80 19.75
N THR A 398 -7.95 8.80 19.59
CA THR A 398 -8.32 7.40 19.67
C THR A 398 -7.63 6.66 20.80
N LEU A 399 -8.29 5.61 21.28
CA LEU A 399 -7.76 4.64 22.23
C LEU A 399 -8.00 3.22 21.70
N HIS A 400 -7.32 2.24 22.32
CA HIS A 400 -7.48 0.82 21.99
C HIS A 400 -8.12 0.08 23.17
N THR A 401 -9.36 0.46 23.53
CA THR A 401 -10.20 -0.28 24.47
C THR A 401 -11.39 -0.87 23.74
N ASN A 402 -12.04 -1.84 24.34
CA ASN A 402 -13.13 -2.57 23.70
C ASN A 402 -14.47 -1.88 23.87
N ARG A 403 -14.68 -1.17 24.96
CA ARG A 403 -15.92 -0.51 25.34
C ARG A 403 -15.70 0.98 25.64
N ALA A 404 -16.76 1.76 25.51
CA ALA A 404 -16.69 3.21 25.67
C ALA A 404 -16.33 3.63 27.10
N HIS A 405 -16.88 2.97 28.12
CA HIS A 405 -16.57 3.26 29.53
C HIS A 405 -15.12 2.89 29.91
N GLU A 406 -14.54 1.89 29.26
CA GLU A 406 -13.13 1.51 29.49
C GLU A 406 -12.16 2.61 29.06
N ALA A 407 -12.56 3.52 28.16
CA ALA A 407 -11.73 4.65 27.77
C ALA A 407 -11.43 5.58 28.95
N VAL A 408 -12.39 5.76 29.86
CA VAL A 408 -12.22 6.53 31.09
C VAL A 408 -11.20 5.86 32.01
N MET A 409 -11.36 4.55 32.24
CA MET A 409 -10.46 3.76 33.05
C MET A 409 -9.04 3.78 32.48
N ARG A 410 -8.91 3.66 31.14
CA ARG A 410 -7.62 3.66 30.46
C ARG A 410 -6.86 4.97 30.63
N LEU A 411 -7.54 6.11 30.60
CA LEU A 411 -6.91 7.40 30.92
C LEU A 411 -6.45 7.46 32.37
N GLY A 412 -7.24 6.92 33.32
CA GLY A 412 -6.87 6.78 34.72
C GLY A 412 -5.60 5.93 34.91
N ASP A 413 -5.53 4.76 34.23
CA ASP A 413 -4.34 3.88 34.23
C ASP A 413 -3.08 4.58 33.66
N MET A 414 -3.28 5.53 32.74
CA MET A 414 -2.19 6.38 32.20
C MET A 414 -1.80 7.53 33.14
N GLY A 415 -2.39 7.61 34.32
CA GLY A 415 -2.04 8.59 35.37
C GLY A 415 -2.85 9.88 35.31
N VAL A 416 -3.90 9.98 34.51
CA VAL A 416 -4.77 11.15 34.47
C VAL A 416 -5.79 11.07 35.63
N PRO A 417 -5.85 12.05 36.51
CA PRO A 417 -6.83 12.05 37.61
C PRO A 417 -8.28 12.07 37.13
N ASP A 418 -9.16 11.28 37.77
CA ASP A 418 -10.56 11.11 37.38
C ASP A 418 -11.36 12.43 37.31
N PHE A 419 -11.07 13.37 38.23
CA PHE A 419 -11.75 14.67 38.24
C PHE A 419 -11.39 15.52 37.01
N LEU A 420 -10.17 15.38 36.47
CA LEU A 420 -9.77 16.03 35.23
C LEU A 420 -10.46 15.38 34.04
N ILE A 421 -10.46 14.04 33.98
CA ILE A 421 -11.17 13.31 32.91
C ILE A 421 -12.63 13.73 32.87
N SER A 422 -13.32 13.68 33.99
CA SER A 422 -14.73 14.04 34.10
C SER A 422 -15.04 15.50 33.70
N SER A 423 -14.08 16.42 33.92
CA SER A 423 -14.25 17.82 33.58
C SER A 423 -14.13 18.10 32.08
N VAL A 424 -13.35 17.32 31.34
CA VAL A 424 -13.05 17.57 29.92
C VAL A 424 -13.72 16.60 28.96
N LEU A 425 -13.99 15.36 29.37
CA LEU A 425 -14.52 14.33 28.49
C LEU A 425 -15.97 14.66 28.12
N ARG A 426 -16.19 14.97 26.82
CA ARG A 426 -17.51 15.27 26.27
C ARG A 426 -18.17 14.04 25.66
N LEU A 427 -17.36 13.15 25.11
CA LEU A 427 -17.85 11.91 24.51
C LEU A 427 -16.74 10.88 24.47
N ALA A 428 -17.03 9.66 24.93
CA ALA A 428 -16.24 8.49 24.54
C ALA A 428 -17.15 7.53 23.78
N GLY A 429 -16.74 7.17 22.57
CA GLY A 429 -17.47 6.24 21.70
C GLY A 429 -16.63 4.99 21.43
N ALA A 430 -17.22 3.82 21.65
CA ALA A 430 -16.61 2.59 21.13
C ALA A 430 -17.26 2.19 19.81
N GLN A 431 -16.46 1.67 18.88
CA GLN A 431 -16.88 1.40 17.52
C GLN A 431 -16.42 0.03 17.03
N ARG A 432 -17.29 -0.64 16.29
CA ARG A 432 -17.02 -1.85 15.52
C ARG A 432 -17.61 -1.71 14.12
N LEU A 433 -17.07 -2.46 13.16
CA LEU A 433 -17.65 -2.62 11.83
C LEU A 433 -18.31 -3.99 11.73
N VAL A 434 -19.55 -4.04 11.29
CA VAL A 434 -20.33 -5.25 11.02
C VAL A 434 -20.55 -5.31 9.52
N ARG A 435 -20.20 -6.43 8.89
CA ARG A 435 -20.45 -6.65 7.46
C ARG A 435 -21.93 -6.78 7.19
N LEU A 436 -22.36 -6.15 6.09
CA LEU A 436 -23.74 -6.25 5.61
C LEU A 436 -23.86 -7.40 4.60
N LEU A 437 -24.97 -8.09 4.63
CA LEU A 437 -25.30 -9.10 3.63
C LEU A 437 -25.40 -8.49 2.24
N CYS A 438 -24.86 -9.17 1.26
CA CYS A 438 -25.01 -8.81 -0.14
C CYS A 438 -26.49 -8.89 -0.54
N GLU A 439 -27.05 -7.79 -1.02
CA GLU A 439 -28.48 -7.72 -1.37
C GLU A 439 -28.83 -8.63 -2.54
N ASP A 440 -27.88 -8.85 -3.49
CA ASP A 440 -28.09 -9.68 -4.68
C ASP A 440 -28.18 -11.17 -4.38
N CYS A 441 -27.54 -11.66 -3.32
CA CYS A 441 -27.44 -13.10 -3.08
C CYS A 441 -27.88 -13.59 -1.70
N ALA A 442 -28.21 -12.68 -0.78
CA ALA A 442 -28.70 -13.11 0.53
C ALA A 442 -30.07 -13.78 0.41
N VAL A 443 -30.21 -14.93 1.08
CA VAL A 443 -31.44 -15.75 1.06
C VAL A 443 -32.07 -15.79 2.44
N PRO A 444 -33.37 -16.05 2.57
CA PRO A 444 -34.01 -16.25 3.86
C PRO A 444 -33.29 -17.29 4.71
N ALA A 445 -33.10 -17.00 5.99
CA ALA A 445 -32.49 -17.93 6.91
C ALA A 445 -33.53 -18.90 7.47
N ASP A 446 -33.26 -20.20 7.38
CA ASP A 446 -34.08 -21.21 8.05
C ASP A 446 -33.65 -21.32 9.54
N VAL A 447 -34.29 -20.53 10.37
CA VAL A 447 -34.11 -20.53 11.83
C VAL A 447 -34.96 -21.58 12.49
N ALA A 448 -36.09 -21.96 11.89
CA ALA A 448 -36.99 -22.97 12.41
C ALA A 448 -36.32 -24.35 12.52
N SER A 449 -35.40 -24.67 11.61
CA SER A 449 -34.61 -25.91 11.65
C SER A 449 -33.51 -25.93 12.72
N LYS A 450 -33.29 -24.80 13.45
CA LYS A 450 -32.20 -24.63 14.41
C LYS A 450 -32.74 -24.26 15.81
N PRO A 451 -33.42 -25.17 16.51
CA PRO A 451 -34.06 -24.89 17.81
C PRO A 451 -33.07 -24.42 18.87
N GLN A 452 -31.77 -24.75 18.74
CA GLN A 452 -30.71 -24.32 19.64
C GLN A 452 -30.46 -22.79 19.60
N LEU A 453 -30.87 -22.09 18.53
CA LEU A 453 -30.73 -20.64 18.42
C LEU A 453 -31.88 -19.87 19.08
N ARG A 454 -32.98 -20.52 19.40
CA ARG A 454 -34.19 -19.90 19.94
C ARG A 454 -33.94 -19.11 21.23
N PRO A 455 -33.27 -19.68 22.27
CA PRO A 455 -33.01 -18.91 23.50
C PRO A 455 -32.15 -17.66 23.27
N LEU A 456 -31.19 -17.73 22.33
CA LEU A 456 -30.36 -16.59 21.98
C LEU A 456 -31.17 -15.50 21.26
N ILE A 457 -32.03 -15.89 20.34
CA ILE A 457 -32.90 -14.94 19.61
C ILE A 457 -33.91 -14.29 20.56
N GLU A 458 -34.46 -15.02 21.52
CA GLU A 458 -35.33 -14.48 22.56
C GLU A 458 -34.59 -13.48 23.47
N ALA A 459 -33.34 -13.79 23.85
CA ALA A 459 -32.50 -12.85 24.58
C ALA A 459 -32.20 -11.58 23.73
N PHE A 460 -31.97 -11.74 22.44
CA PHE A 460 -31.78 -10.62 21.52
C PHE A 460 -33.03 -9.73 21.41
N ALA A 461 -34.22 -10.30 21.38
CA ALA A 461 -35.47 -9.53 21.38
C ALA A 461 -35.62 -8.67 22.62
N THR A 462 -35.12 -9.12 23.77
CA THR A 462 -35.08 -8.33 24.99
C THR A 462 -34.15 -7.14 24.90
N ALA A 463 -33.00 -7.31 24.17
CA ALA A 463 -32.02 -6.23 23.96
C ALA A 463 -32.46 -5.17 22.93
N VAL A 464 -33.39 -5.52 22.02
CA VAL A 464 -33.90 -4.65 20.95
C VAL A 464 -35.45 -4.71 20.84
N PRO A 465 -36.18 -4.30 21.87
CA PRO A 465 -37.63 -4.44 21.90
C PRO A 465 -38.33 -3.70 20.75
N GLU A 466 -37.70 -2.67 20.21
CA GLU A 466 -38.20 -1.91 19.06
C GLU A 466 -38.21 -2.72 17.75
N ALA A 467 -37.48 -3.81 17.67
CA ALA A 467 -37.46 -4.70 16.50
C ALA A 467 -38.72 -5.62 16.43
N GLY A 468 -39.54 -5.61 17.45
CA GLY A 468 -40.73 -6.47 17.54
C GLY A 468 -40.42 -7.93 17.88
N PRO A 469 -41.42 -8.80 17.81
CA PRO A 469 -41.23 -10.22 18.15
C PRO A 469 -40.31 -10.94 17.14
N PRO A 470 -39.45 -11.87 17.60
CA PRO A 470 -38.49 -12.58 16.76
C PRO A 470 -39.08 -13.29 15.53
N GLU A 471 -40.32 -13.72 15.63
CA GLU A 471 -41.03 -14.41 14.54
C GLU A 471 -41.31 -13.47 13.35
N SER A 472 -41.29 -12.16 13.56
CA SER A 472 -41.47 -11.15 12.51
C SER A 472 -40.16 -10.72 11.84
N TRP A 473 -39.01 -11.14 12.33
CA TRP A 473 -37.73 -10.72 11.81
C TRP A 473 -37.43 -11.34 10.44
N PRO A 474 -37.13 -10.53 9.41
CA PRO A 474 -36.80 -11.02 8.07
C PRO A 474 -35.36 -11.56 8.02
N LEU A 475 -35.05 -12.57 8.82
CA LEU A 475 -33.70 -13.12 8.95
C LEU A 475 -33.20 -13.68 7.63
N ARG A 476 -31.96 -13.35 7.30
CA ARG A 476 -31.28 -13.76 6.06
C ARG A 476 -29.92 -14.37 6.36
N THR A 477 -29.40 -15.13 5.39
CA THR A 477 -28.06 -15.75 5.44
C THR A 477 -27.29 -15.46 4.17
N ALA A 478 -25.95 -15.48 4.26
CA ALA A 478 -25.03 -15.29 3.16
C ALA A 478 -25.01 -16.51 2.23
N ARG A 479 -25.12 -16.29 0.93
CA ARG A 479 -24.99 -17.35 -0.08
C ARG A 479 -23.67 -17.22 -0.86
N GLY A 480 -23.33 -16.04 -1.33
CA GLY A 480 -22.21 -15.75 -2.21
C GLY A 480 -22.63 -15.64 -3.68
N CYS A 481 -22.09 -14.64 -4.37
CA CYS A 481 -22.24 -14.43 -5.81
C CYS A 481 -21.02 -13.66 -6.35
N GLU A 482 -20.95 -13.51 -7.65
CA GLU A 482 -19.85 -12.80 -8.31
C GLU A 482 -19.73 -11.33 -7.85
N ALA A 483 -20.87 -10.63 -7.65
CA ALA A 483 -20.90 -9.24 -7.21
C ALA A 483 -20.24 -9.02 -5.82
N CYS A 484 -20.32 -10.01 -4.92
CA CYS A 484 -19.68 -9.95 -3.61
C CYS A 484 -18.40 -10.81 -3.51
N ALA A 485 -17.77 -11.14 -4.63
CA ALA A 485 -16.61 -12.04 -4.70
C ALA A 485 -16.82 -13.34 -3.90
N ASN A 486 -18.02 -13.92 -3.98
CA ASN A 486 -18.47 -15.13 -3.29
C ASN A 486 -18.44 -15.08 -1.75
N SER A 487 -18.23 -13.91 -1.14
CA SER A 487 -18.23 -13.75 0.32
C SER A 487 -19.64 -13.81 0.95
N GLY A 488 -20.67 -13.47 0.18
CA GLY A 488 -22.04 -13.29 0.65
C GLY A 488 -22.27 -11.97 1.41
N PHE A 489 -21.25 -11.10 1.50
CA PHE A 489 -21.29 -9.80 2.16
C PHE A 489 -20.85 -8.70 1.20
N ALA A 490 -21.42 -7.49 1.35
CA ALA A 490 -21.08 -6.31 0.58
C ALA A 490 -21.22 -5.06 1.44
N GLY A 491 -20.09 -4.44 1.75
CA GLY A 491 -20.00 -3.27 2.60
C GLY A 491 -20.07 -3.58 4.10
N ARG A 492 -19.86 -2.52 4.87
CA ARG A 492 -19.81 -2.59 6.35
C ARG A 492 -20.57 -1.43 6.95
N ARG A 493 -21.16 -1.66 8.11
CA ARG A 493 -21.81 -0.63 8.90
C ARG A 493 -21.13 -0.47 10.24
N ALA A 494 -20.89 0.77 10.65
CA ALA A 494 -20.37 1.06 11.97
C ALA A 494 -21.50 0.97 13.00
N VAL A 495 -21.21 0.28 14.10
CA VAL A 495 -22.06 0.22 15.29
C VAL A 495 -21.32 0.85 16.46
N PHE A 496 -22.06 1.54 17.31
CA PHE A 496 -21.50 2.39 18.35
C PHE A 496 -22.11 2.11 19.71
N GLU A 497 -21.34 2.41 20.74
CA GLU A 497 -21.84 2.73 22.07
C GLU A 497 -21.16 3.99 22.57
N PHE A 498 -21.86 4.81 23.34
CA PHE A 498 -21.34 6.09 23.81
C PHE A 498 -21.52 6.23 25.31
N VAL A 499 -20.53 6.87 25.96
CA VAL A 499 -20.63 7.43 27.29
C VAL A 499 -20.30 8.92 27.24
N ASP A 500 -20.98 9.70 28.07
CA ASP A 500 -20.79 11.14 28.23
C ASP A 500 -20.84 11.45 29.73
N PRO A 501 -19.69 11.39 30.43
CA PRO A 501 -19.64 11.66 31.86
C PRO A 501 -20.09 13.07 32.23
N SER A 502 -19.91 14.04 31.31
CA SER A 502 -20.35 15.44 31.56
C SER A 502 -21.86 15.60 31.67
N SER A 503 -22.63 14.73 31.00
CA SER A 503 -24.09 14.66 31.12
C SER A 503 -24.58 13.62 32.13
N GLY A 504 -23.67 12.98 32.88
CA GLY A 504 -24.00 11.90 33.81
C GLY A 504 -24.16 10.51 33.16
N LEU A 505 -23.94 10.38 31.84
CA LEU A 505 -24.01 9.12 31.10
C LEU A 505 -22.71 8.34 31.28
N THR A 506 -22.57 7.62 32.40
CA THR A 506 -21.39 6.79 32.69
C THR A 506 -21.46 5.37 32.14
N ARG A 507 -22.66 4.95 31.70
CA ARG A 507 -22.89 3.68 30.99
C ARG A 507 -23.63 3.96 29.68
N PRO A 508 -23.38 3.17 28.63
CA PRO A 508 -24.08 3.38 27.36
C PRO A 508 -25.58 3.11 27.51
N GLU A 509 -26.42 4.00 26.99
CA GLU A 509 -27.89 3.77 26.90
C GLU A 509 -28.18 2.60 25.95
N ARG A 510 -27.36 2.40 24.94
CA ARG A 510 -27.42 1.31 23.99
C ARG A 510 -26.02 0.77 23.74
N THR A 511 -25.86 -0.53 23.88
CA THR A 511 -24.57 -1.19 23.63
C THR A 511 -24.34 -1.39 22.14
N MET A 512 -23.09 -1.56 21.71
CA MET A 512 -22.76 -1.94 20.33
C MET A 512 -23.40 -3.28 19.96
N GLY A 513 -23.48 -4.22 20.92
CA GLY A 513 -24.17 -5.49 20.74
C GLY A 513 -25.63 -5.31 20.36
N ALA A 514 -26.35 -4.43 21.07
CA ALA A 514 -27.75 -4.10 20.75
C ALA A 514 -27.91 -3.47 19.36
N GLU A 515 -26.98 -2.59 18.94
CA GLU A 515 -27.00 -2.08 17.56
C GLU A 515 -26.76 -3.19 16.52
N GLY A 516 -25.81 -4.10 16.79
CA GLY A 516 -25.54 -5.27 15.94
C GLY A 516 -26.78 -6.20 15.85
N ILE A 517 -27.43 -6.46 16.99
CA ILE A 517 -28.68 -7.27 17.04
C ILE A 517 -29.79 -6.61 16.22
N ALA A 518 -29.93 -5.30 16.27
CA ALA A 518 -30.91 -4.59 15.45
C ALA A 518 -30.65 -4.76 13.94
N LEU A 519 -29.39 -4.76 13.51
CA LEU A 519 -29.01 -5.09 12.12
C LEU A 519 -29.39 -6.54 11.76
N PHE A 520 -29.16 -7.48 12.67
CA PHE A 520 -29.56 -8.88 12.49
C PHE A 520 -31.06 -9.04 12.40
N ALA A 521 -31.79 -8.45 13.31
CA ALA A 521 -33.26 -8.45 13.31
C ALA A 521 -33.86 -7.84 12.03
N ALA A 522 -33.18 -6.82 11.47
CA ALA A 522 -33.55 -6.24 10.18
C ALA A 522 -33.09 -7.07 8.94
N GLY A 523 -32.52 -8.25 9.13
CA GLY A 523 -32.02 -9.11 8.05
C GLY A 523 -30.83 -8.54 7.25
N LYS A 524 -30.10 -7.59 7.83
CA LYS A 524 -28.95 -6.91 7.18
C LYS A 524 -27.62 -7.61 7.44
N THR A 525 -27.51 -8.47 8.44
CA THR A 525 -26.30 -9.23 8.77
C THR A 525 -26.65 -10.61 9.29
N THR A 526 -25.65 -11.42 9.64
CA THR A 526 -25.86 -12.77 10.16
C THR A 526 -25.44 -12.90 11.62
N LEU A 527 -26.01 -13.89 12.32
CA LEU A 527 -25.58 -14.25 13.66
C LEU A 527 -24.09 -14.61 13.71
N LYS A 528 -23.59 -15.35 12.70
CA LYS A 528 -22.18 -15.72 12.60
C LYS A 528 -21.27 -14.51 12.53
N GLU A 529 -21.67 -13.48 11.79
CA GLU A 529 -20.93 -12.22 11.71
C GLU A 529 -20.89 -11.53 13.07
N LEU A 530 -22.03 -11.38 13.72
CA LEU A 530 -22.10 -10.77 15.04
C LEU A 530 -21.23 -11.50 16.06
N THR A 531 -21.29 -12.83 16.08
CA THR A 531 -20.46 -13.64 16.96
C THR A 531 -18.96 -13.46 16.66
N SER A 532 -18.60 -13.30 15.39
CA SER A 532 -17.21 -13.04 14.99
C SER A 532 -16.71 -11.65 15.44
N VAL A 533 -17.58 -10.64 15.39
CA VAL A 533 -17.25 -9.23 15.74
C VAL A 533 -17.22 -9.01 17.25
N PHE A 534 -18.14 -9.60 17.99
CA PHE A 534 -18.34 -9.33 19.41
C PHE A 534 -17.89 -10.47 20.34
N GLY A 535 -17.64 -11.65 19.80
CA GLY A 535 -17.38 -12.84 20.61
C GLY A 535 -18.65 -13.43 21.25
N SER A 536 -18.47 -14.29 22.24
CA SER A 536 -19.54 -14.97 22.96
C SER A 536 -19.79 -14.40 24.38
N GLY A 537 -19.26 -13.22 24.68
CA GLY A 537 -19.27 -12.63 26.02
C GLY A 537 -20.25 -11.47 26.22
N ASP A 538 -19.95 -10.63 27.22
CA ASP A 538 -20.78 -9.53 27.74
C ASP A 538 -21.15 -8.39 26.76
N PHE A 539 -20.81 -8.51 25.48
CA PHE A 539 -21.17 -7.53 24.46
C PHE A 539 -22.67 -7.51 24.12
N TRP A 540 -23.38 -8.57 24.50
CA TRP A 540 -24.81 -8.73 24.20
C TRP A 540 -25.73 -8.04 25.22
N THR A 541 -25.19 -7.79 26.41
CA THR A 541 -25.85 -7.11 27.54
C THR A 541 -25.19 -5.76 27.80
#